data_f07c945ae88049c153014fc43877cf8c
#
_entry.id   f07c945ae88049c153014fc43877cf8c
#
_cell.length_a   1.000
_cell.length_b   1.000
_cell.length_c   1.000
_cell.angle_alpha   90.00
_cell.angle_beta   90.00
_cell.angle_gamma   90.00
#
_symmetry.space_group_name_H-M   'P 1'
#
loop_
_entity.id
_entity.type
_entity.pdbx_description
1 polymer ?
#
loop_
_entity_poly.entity_id
_entity_poly.type
_entity_poly.pdbx_seq_one_letter_code
_entity_poly.pdbx_strand_id
1 'polypeptide(L)'
;RQTVRSHPSHPTADEVFAMVREVVSDLQNEISGTLRLGVIPTIAPYLLHRFIPDFVRKCPKVELQIREMMTGDIIRALDRDMLDAAIMAGGTSPEGIREEELFNDRFFAYVSTDHPLCQRSNIRIEDIDVRHLLLLSEGNCLRDQVIELYQAQKNIARQYSFESGSLETLMRIVDNTPNLITIIPEMVADYIDEKHRPQVKTLAKGAASRKITIAVRRTYVKRSLIDALKESVMNVARN
;
A
#
# COMPACT_ATOMS: atom_id res chain seq x y z
N ARG A 1 -36.13 14.99 19.74
CA ARG A 1 -34.92 14.96 18.88
C ARG A 1 -35.27 14.11 17.65
N GLN A 2 -35.54 14.80 16.52
CA GLN A 2 -35.82 14.16 15.24
C GLN A 2 -34.46 13.82 14.56
N THR A 3 -34.23 12.55 14.33
CA THR A 3 -33.16 12.06 13.48
C THR A 3 -33.53 12.31 12.03
N VAL A 4 -32.83 13.23 11.38
CA VAL A 4 -32.91 13.45 9.94
C VAL A 4 -32.26 12.26 9.25
N ARG A 5 -33.09 11.40 8.63
CA ARG A 5 -32.63 10.35 7.70
C ARG A 5 -32.18 11.07 6.43
N SER A 6 -30.87 11.01 6.13
CA SER A 6 -30.33 11.40 4.83
C SER A 6 -30.91 10.47 3.76
N HIS A 7 -31.69 11.02 2.85
CA HIS A 7 -32.13 10.31 1.66
C HIS A 7 -30.91 10.07 0.74
N PRO A 8 -30.80 8.91 0.07
CA PRO A 8 -29.80 8.72 -0.96
C PRO A 8 -30.08 9.76 -2.05
N SER A 9 -29.07 10.57 -2.37
CA SER A 9 -29.12 11.54 -3.46
C SER A 9 -29.31 10.76 -4.78
N HIS A 10 -30.35 11.08 -5.54
CA HIS A 10 -30.51 10.57 -6.89
C HIS A 10 -29.34 11.06 -7.75
N PRO A 11 -28.80 10.18 -8.66
CA PRO A 11 -27.73 10.59 -9.54
C PRO A 11 -28.18 11.77 -10.42
N THR A 12 -27.28 12.71 -10.62
CA THR A 12 -27.51 13.87 -11.53
C THR A 12 -27.60 13.40 -12.97
N ALA A 13 -28.18 14.20 -13.85
CA ALA A 13 -28.27 13.89 -15.27
C ALA A 13 -26.89 13.63 -15.89
N ASP A 14 -25.86 14.37 -15.48
CA ASP A 14 -24.47 14.18 -15.95
C ASP A 14 -23.89 12.86 -15.47
N GLU A 15 -24.18 12.42 -14.25
CA GLU A 15 -23.79 11.11 -13.73
C GLU A 15 -24.49 9.96 -14.48
N VAL A 16 -25.76 10.12 -14.81
CA VAL A 16 -26.49 9.14 -15.63
C VAL A 16 -25.94 9.08 -17.05
N PHE A 17 -25.62 10.23 -17.68
CA PHE A 17 -24.98 10.27 -18.98
C PHE A 17 -23.57 9.65 -18.97
N ALA A 18 -22.79 9.86 -17.92
CA ALA A 18 -21.50 9.22 -17.74
C ALA A 18 -21.67 7.69 -17.66
N MET A 19 -22.62 7.20 -16.86
CA MET A 19 -22.94 5.77 -16.73
C MET A 19 -23.36 5.15 -18.07
N VAL A 20 -24.20 5.83 -18.83
CA VAL A 20 -24.67 5.34 -20.15
C VAL A 20 -23.52 5.27 -21.15
N ARG A 21 -22.66 6.29 -21.21
CA ARG A 21 -21.45 6.26 -22.05
C ARG A 21 -20.52 5.11 -21.69
N GLU A 22 -20.38 4.80 -20.42
CA GLU A 22 -19.58 3.68 -19.94
C GLU A 22 -20.15 2.33 -20.37
N VAL A 23 -21.44 2.11 -20.18
CA VAL A 23 -22.10 0.88 -20.61
C VAL A 23 -21.97 0.70 -22.13
N VAL A 24 -22.06 1.77 -22.91
CA VAL A 24 -21.86 1.73 -24.36
C VAL A 24 -20.41 1.45 -24.75
N SER A 25 -19.43 2.00 -23.99
CA SER A 25 -17.99 1.73 -24.17
C SER A 25 -17.64 0.28 -23.85
N ASP A 26 -18.19 -0.26 -22.76
CA ASP A 26 -18.04 -1.67 -22.38
C ASP A 26 -18.65 -2.63 -23.42
N LEU A 27 -19.76 -2.26 -24.04
CA LEU A 27 -20.38 -3.01 -25.15
C LEU A 27 -19.53 -2.98 -26.44
N GLN A 28 -18.68 -1.97 -26.61
CA GLN A 28 -17.76 -1.84 -27.74
C GLN A 28 -16.39 -2.46 -27.51
N ASN A 29 -16.16 -3.09 -26.35
CA ASN A 29 -14.86 -3.63 -25.90
C ASN A 29 -13.71 -2.61 -25.88
N GLU A 30 -14.01 -1.31 -25.78
CA GLU A 30 -13.01 -0.25 -25.81
C GLU A 30 -12.86 0.42 -24.45
N ILE A 31 -11.80 0.03 -23.71
CA ILE A 31 -11.50 0.62 -22.40
C ILE A 31 -10.98 2.04 -22.60
N SER A 32 -11.73 3.05 -22.14
CA SER A 32 -11.40 4.47 -22.30
C SER A 32 -11.85 5.34 -21.13
N GLY A 33 -11.39 6.58 -21.07
CA GLY A 33 -11.75 7.56 -20.05
C GLY A 33 -10.64 7.82 -19.05
N THR A 34 -10.96 8.48 -17.93
CA THR A 34 -9.99 8.81 -16.88
C THR A 34 -10.04 7.79 -15.74
N LEU A 35 -8.87 7.33 -15.28
CA LEU A 35 -8.69 6.52 -14.07
C LEU A 35 -7.88 7.29 -13.04
N ARG A 36 -8.52 7.70 -11.95
CA ARG A 36 -7.89 8.37 -10.81
C ARG A 36 -7.50 7.32 -9.77
N LEU A 37 -6.20 7.04 -9.67
CA LEU A 37 -5.63 5.98 -8.84
C LEU A 37 -4.90 6.58 -7.63
N GLY A 38 -5.30 6.18 -6.42
CA GLY A 38 -4.55 6.41 -5.19
C GLY A 38 -3.57 5.27 -4.92
N VAL A 39 -2.36 5.57 -4.44
CA VAL A 39 -1.39 4.54 -4.04
C VAL A 39 -0.70 4.95 -2.75
N ILE A 40 -0.52 4.03 -1.81
CA ILE A 40 0.18 4.33 -0.56
C ILE A 40 1.70 4.48 -0.76
N PRO A 41 2.37 5.34 0.04
CA PRO A 41 3.79 5.67 -0.14
C PRO A 41 4.74 4.47 -0.02
N THR A 42 4.36 3.45 0.76
CA THR A 42 5.18 2.25 0.95
C THR A 42 5.10 1.24 -0.21
N ILE A 43 4.31 1.53 -1.24
CA ILE A 43 4.14 0.71 -2.45
C ILE A 43 4.51 1.49 -3.70
N ALA A 44 4.14 2.77 -3.78
CA ALA A 44 4.26 3.57 -4.98
C ALA A 44 5.66 3.50 -5.65
N PRO A 45 6.79 3.70 -4.95
CA PRO A 45 8.12 3.69 -5.56
C PRO A 45 8.49 2.34 -6.20
N TYR A 46 7.96 1.23 -5.67
CA TYR A 46 8.36 -0.13 -6.03
C TYR A 46 7.42 -0.81 -7.03
N LEU A 47 6.17 -0.33 -7.15
CA LEU A 47 5.14 -0.94 -7.98
C LEU A 47 4.82 -0.13 -9.23
N LEU A 48 4.73 1.21 -9.13
CA LEU A 48 4.22 2.05 -10.22
C LEU A 48 5.01 1.88 -11.51
N HIS A 49 6.33 1.98 -11.45
CA HIS A 49 7.21 1.88 -12.61
C HIS A 49 7.15 0.50 -13.28
N ARG A 50 6.72 -0.54 -12.58
CA ARG A 50 6.62 -1.91 -13.10
C ARG A 50 5.36 -2.11 -13.93
N PHE A 51 4.18 -1.65 -13.48
CA PHE A 51 2.93 -1.94 -14.16
C PHE A 51 2.46 -0.82 -15.13
N ILE A 52 2.82 0.44 -14.90
CA ILE A 52 2.36 1.56 -15.74
C ILE A 52 2.65 1.34 -17.23
N PRO A 53 3.87 0.91 -17.65
CA PRO A 53 4.15 0.70 -19.07
C PRO A 53 3.23 -0.34 -19.73
N ASP A 54 2.91 -1.43 -19.02
CA ASP A 54 2.00 -2.46 -19.52
C ASP A 54 0.55 -1.96 -19.58
N PHE A 55 0.10 -1.28 -18.53
CA PHE A 55 -1.24 -0.72 -18.46
C PHE A 55 -1.51 0.31 -19.58
N VAL A 56 -0.60 1.26 -19.78
CA VAL A 56 -0.73 2.29 -20.83
C VAL A 56 -0.75 1.66 -22.22
N ARG A 57 0.04 0.61 -22.45
CA ARG A 57 0.04 -0.12 -23.73
C ARG A 57 -1.28 -0.86 -23.98
N LYS A 58 -1.86 -1.47 -22.93
CA LYS A 58 -3.13 -2.20 -23.01
C LYS A 58 -4.34 -1.28 -23.11
N CYS A 59 -4.27 -0.13 -22.48
CA CYS A 59 -5.37 0.82 -22.37
C CYS A 59 -4.98 2.22 -22.91
N PRO A 60 -4.64 2.35 -24.21
CA PRO A 60 -4.09 3.59 -24.79
C PRO A 60 -5.05 4.77 -24.79
N LYS A 61 -6.36 4.54 -24.59
CA LYS A 61 -7.40 5.56 -24.52
C LYS A 61 -7.77 5.95 -23.09
N VAL A 62 -7.04 5.42 -22.10
CA VAL A 62 -7.23 5.75 -20.69
C VAL A 62 -6.23 6.81 -20.26
N GLU A 63 -6.72 7.89 -19.70
CA GLU A 63 -5.93 8.87 -18.98
C GLU A 63 -5.72 8.38 -17.54
N LEU A 64 -4.51 7.92 -17.22
CA LEU A 64 -4.15 7.45 -15.88
C LEU A 64 -3.63 8.61 -15.03
N GLN A 65 -4.38 8.98 -14.00
CA GLN A 65 -4.00 10.00 -13.01
C GLN A 65 -3.64 9.32 -11.69
N ILE A 66 -2.39 9.44 -11.22
CA ILE A 66 -1.91 8.78 -10.01
C ILE A 66 -1.63 9.80 -8.92
N ARG A 67 -2.04 9.48 -7.68
CA ARG A 67 -1.74 10.24 -6.47
C ARG A 67 -1.19 9.33 -5.40
N GLU A 68 -0.03 9.71 -4.86
CA GLU A 68 0.51 9.07 -3.67
C GLU A 68 -0.14 9.69 -2.43
N MET A 69 -0.79 8.86 -1.60
CA MET A 69 -1.62 9.32 -0.49
C MET A 69 -1.59 8.32 0.68
N MET A 70 -1.74 8.83 1.90
CA MET A 70 -1.92 7.99 3.08
C MET A 70 -3.27 7.25 3.05
N THR A 71 -3.35 6.07 3.69
CA THR A 71 -4.55 5.23 3.69
C THR A 71 -5.83 5.98 4.10
N GLY A 72 -5.75 6.80 5.14
CA GLY A 72 -6.90 7.59 5.60
C GLY A 72 -7.39 8.62 4.57
N ASP A 73 -6.46 9.24 3.80
CA ASP A 73 -6.80 10.17 2.73
C ASP A 73 -7.38 9.44 1.52
N ILE A 74 -6.84 8.27 1.18
CA ILE A 74 -7.36 7.39 0.12
C ILE A 74 -8.82 7.04 0.41
N ILE A 75 -9.12 6.55 1.62
CA ILE A 75 -10.48 6.16 2.02
C ILE A 75 -11.44 7.34 1.87
N ARG A 76 -11.05 8.54 2.36
CA ARG A 76 -11.86 9.75 2.20
C ARG A 76 -12.04 10.18 0.74
N ALA A 77 -11.00 10.02 -0.07
CA ALA A 77 -11.04 10.38 -1.48
C ALA A 77 -11.91 9.41 -2.31
N LEU A 78 -11.87 8.11 -2.01
CA LEU A 78 -12.77 7.11 -2.59
C LEU A 78 -14.24 7.41 -2.20
N ASP A 79 -14.51 7.69 -0.94
CA ASP A 79 -15.87 7.99 -0.45
C ASP A 79 -16.47 9.23 -1.14
N ARG A 80 -15.64 10.21 -1.48
CA ARG A 80 -16.04 11.48 -2.12
C ARG A 80 -15.95 11.47 -3.65
N ASP A 81 -15.78 10.33 -4.30
CA ASP A 81 -15.57 10.20 -5.75
C ASP A 81 -14.38 11.01 -6.31
N MET A 82 -13.41 11.33 -5.48
CA MET A 82 -12.16 11.98 -5.90
C MET A 82 -11.12 10.99 -6.45
N LEU A 83 -11.27 9.71 -6.12
CA LEU A 83 -10.54 8.57 -6.68
C LEU A 83 -11.51 7.53 -7.23
N ASP A 84 -11.09 6.82 -8.26
CA ASP A 84 -11.81 5.69 -8.86
C ASP A 84 -11.36 4.37 -8.23
N ALA A 85 -10.07 4.24 -7.97
CA ALA A 85 -9.48 3.08 -7.34
C ALA A 85 -8.29 3.47 -6.45
N ALA A 86 -7.86 2.55 -5.60
CA ALA A 86 -6.61 2.69 -4.87
C ALA A 86 -5.89 1.36 -4.71
N ILE A 87 -4.54 1.40 -4.64
CA ILE A 87 -3.69 0.28 -4.24
C ILE A 87 -3.17 0.58 -2.84
N MET A 88 -3.53 -0.25 -1.88
CA MET A 88 -3.24 -0.02 -0.47
C MET A 88 -3.12 -1.34 0.31
N ALA A 89 -2.68 -1.26 1.57
CA ALA A 89 -2.77 -2.40 2.47
C ALA A 89 -4.23 -2.61 2.89
N GLY A 90 -4.71 -3.84 2.74
CA GLY A 90 -6.10 -4.20 2.97
C GLY A 90 -6.45 -4.47 4.44
N GLY A 91 -7.75 -4.62 4.68
CA GLY A 91 -8.29 -5.03 5.97
C GLY A 91 -8.80 -3.89 6.86
N THR A 92 -8.77 -2.64 6.40
CA THR A 92 -9.17 -1.47 7.19
C THR A 92 -10.25 -0.61 6.54
N SER A 93 -10.79 -1.04 5.40
CA SER A 93 -11.77 -0.24 4.66
C SER A 93 -13.17 -0.28 5.28
N PRO A 94 -13.89 0.86 5.29
CA PRO A 94 -15.27 0.93 5.75
C PRO A 94 -16.22 0.19 4.79
N GLU A 95 -17.46 -0.06 5.23
CA GLU A 95 -18.46 -0.87 4.52
C GLU A 95 -18.75 -0.42 3.07
N GLY A 96 -18.60 0.88 2.75
CA GLY A 96 -18.84 1.44 1.42
C GLY A 96 -17.73 1.14 0.39
N ILE A 97 -16.59 0.60 0.82
CA ILE A 97 -15.44 0.28 -0.02
C ILE A 97 -15.30 -1.24 -0.14
N ARG A 98 -15.08 -1.72 -1.37
CA ARG A 98 -14.76 -3.11 -1.68
C ARG A 98 -13.27 -3.22 -1.90
N GLU A 99 -12.65 -4.17 -1.25
CA GLU A 99 -11.26 -4.55 -1.45
C GLU A 99 -11.17 -5.91 -2.15
N GLU A 100 -10.24 -6.03 -3.10
CA GLU A 100 -9.87 -7.29 -3.71
C GLU A 100 -8.36 -7.48 -3.55
N GLU A 101 -7.94 -8.65 -3.09
CA GLU A 101 -6.55 -8.98 -2.88
C GLU A 101 -5.79 -9.06 -4.22
N LEU A 102 -4.65 -8.38 -4.30
CA LEU A 102 -3.72 -8.42 -5.43
C LEU A 102 -2.59 -9.41 -5.17
N PHE A 103 -1.92 -9.24 -4.04
CA PHE A 103 -0.82 -10.11 -3.60
C PHE A 103 -0.55 -9.94 -2.10
N ASN A 104 0.25 -10.86 -1.57
CA ASN A 104 0.74 -10.81 -0.20
C ASN A 104 2.18 -10.31 -0.19
N ASP A 105 2.50 -9.35 0.69
CA ASP A 105 3.79 -8.67 0.79
C ASP A 105 4.37 -8.96 2.19
N ARG A 106 5.40 -9.83 2.25
CA ARG A 106 6.03 -10.29 3.49
C ARG A 106 6.85 -9.19 4.12
N PHE A 107 7.09 -9.31 5.43
CA PHE A 107 7.96 -8.39 6.14
C PHE A 107 9.34 -8.98 6.39
N PHE A 108 10.35 -8.13 6.29
CA PHE A 108 11.75 -8.40 6.60
C PHE A 108 12.26 -7.38 7.62
N ALA A 109 13.25 -7.76 8.39
CA ALA A 109 13.99 -6.79 9.19
C ALA A 109 15.18 -6.27 8.38
N TYR A 110 15.37 -4.95 8.38
CA TYR A 110 16.55 -4.30 7.86
C TYR A 110 17.40 -3.83 9.04
N VAL A 111 18.59 -4.37 9.16
CA VAL A 111 19.41 -4.32 10.37
C VAL A 111 20.73 -3.62 10.09
N SER A 112 21.19 -2.71 10.98
CA SER A 112 22.50 -2.08 10.84
C SER A 112 23.62 -3.14 10.89
N THR A 113 24.73 -2.89 10.19
CA THR A 113 25.83 -3.84 10.04
C THR A 113 26.45 -4.23 11.40
N ASP A 114 26.45 -3.31 12.36
CA ASP A 114 27.04 -3.50 13.70
C ASP A 114 26.09 -4.17 14.69
N HIS A 115 24.84 -4.37 14.31
CA HIS A 115 23.86 -4.99 15.20
C HIS A 115 24.11 -6.51 15.31
N PRO A 116 24.06 -7.12 16.52
CA PRO A 116 24.28 -8.56 16.69
C PRO A 116 23.38 -9.45 15.85
N LEU A 117 22.16 -9.00 15.56
CA LEU A 117 21.22 -9.72 14.68
C LEU A 117 21.64 -9.73 13.22
N CYS A 118 22.57 -8.86 12.80
CA CYS A 118 23.06 -8.84 11.42
C CYS A 118 23.80 -10.13 11.04
N GLN A 119 24.32 -10.87 12.01
CA GLN A 119 25.00 -12.14 11.80
C GLN A 119 24.03 -13.34 11.65
N ARG A 120 22.73 -13.12 11.88
CA ARG A 120 21.72 -14.18 11.75
C ARG A 120 21.01 -14.07 10.41
N SER A 121 20.67 -15.20 9.80
CA SER A 121 19.84 -15.23 8.58
C SER A 121 18.36 -15.06 8.88
N ASN A 122 17.90 -15.58 10.03
CA ASN A 122 16.51 -15.52 10.50
C ASN A 122 16.46 -14.86 11.88
N ILE A 123 15.50 -13.96 12.05
CA ILE A 123 15.26 -13.22 13.28
C ILE A 123 13.82 -13.47 13.72
N ARG A 124 13.60 -13.71 15.01
CA ARG A 124 12.25 -13.69 15.57
C ARG A 124 11.89 -12.26 15.98
N ILE A 125 10.61 -11.93 15.97
CA ILE A 125 10.13 -10.61 16.37
C ILE A 125 10.55 -10.31 17.83
N GLU A 126 10.54 -11.32 18.69
CA GLU A 126 10.93 -11.22 20.09
C GLU A 126 12.43 -10.94 20.28
N ASP A 127 13.26 -11.22 19.29
CA ASP A 127 14.69 -10.94 19.31
C ASP A 127 14.99 -9.44 19.07
N ILE A 128 14.02 -8.67 18.55
CA ILE A 128 14.19 -7.25 18.23
C ILE A 128 13.81 -6.38 19.42
N ASP A 129 14.79 -5.65 19.94
CA ASP A 129 14.56 -4.66 20.98
C ASP A 129 13.86 -3.42 20.39
N VAL A 130 12.64 -3.15 20.82
CA VAL A 130 11.83 -2.01 20.34
C VAL A 130 12.49 -0.65 20.59
N ARG A 131 13.47 -0.55 21.49
CA ARG A 131 14.24 0.68 21.70
C ARG A 131 15.12 1.05 20.51
N HIS A 132 15.51 0.05 19.72
CA HIS A 132 16.34 0.20 18.53
C HIS A 132 15.53 0.14 17.22
N LEU A 133 14.20 -0.01 17.32
CA LEU A 133 13.32 -0.13 16.17
C LEU A 133 12.85 1.24 15.68
N LEU A 134 13.24 1.60 14.47
CA LEU A 134 12.71 2.77 13.76
C LEU A 134 11.39 2.42 13.08
N LEU A 135 10.42 3.32 13.18
CA LEU A 135 9.10 3.18 12.56
C LEU A 135 8.79 4.40 11.69
N LEU A 136 7.93 4.20 10.70
CA LEU A 136 7.33 5.29 9.95
C LEU A 136 6.47 6.20 10.84
N SER A 137 6.20 7.40 10.35
CA SER A 137 5.29 8.37 11.01
C SER A 137 3.86 7.84 11.11
N GLU A 138 3.07 8.45 11.99
CA GLU A 138 1.64 8.19 12.12
C GLU A 138 0.90 8.37 10.79
N GLY A 139 -0.15 7.58 10.58
CA GLY A 139 -0.91 7.53 9.32
C GLY A 139 -0.37 6.56 8.28
N ASN A 140 0.83 5.99 8.47
CA ASN A 140 1.33 4.90 7.65
C ASN A 140 0.79 3.56 8.17
N CYS A 141 0.03 2.85 7.34
CA CYS A 141 -0.50 1.53 7.70
C CYS A 141 0.61 0.51 8.05
N LEU A 142 1.78 0.61 7.44
CA LEU A 142 2.91 -0.25 7.77
C LEU A 142 3.38 -0.04 9.22
N ARG A 143 3.37 1.20 9.73
CA ARG A 143 3.66 1.49 11.14
C ARG A 143 2.72 0.73 12.07
N ASP A 144 1.41 0.85 11.81
CA ASP A 144 0.39 0.23 12.65
C ASP A 144 0.51 -1.29 12.63
N GLN A 145 0.72 -1.87 11.45
CA GLN A 145 0.97 -3.30 11.27
C GLN A 145 2.22 -3.77 12.03
N VAL A 146 3.32 -3.01 11.97
CA VAL A 146 4.53 -3.34 12.74
C VAL A 146 4.27 -3.22 14.25
N ILE A 147 3.54 -2.20 14.71
CA ILE A 147 3.18 -2.06 16.13
C ILE A 147 2.32 -3.25 16.59
N GLU A 148 1.38 -3.73 15.78
CA GLU A 148 0.56 -4.90 16.09
C GLU A 148 1.42 -6.16 16.32
N LEU A 149 2.50 -6.34 15.55
CA LEU A 149 3.43 -7.45 15.74
C LEU A 149 4.12 -7.43 17.12
N TYR A 150 4.28 -6.25 17.71
CA TYR A 150 4.95 -6.03 19.00
C TYR A 150 3.97 -5.82 20.17
N GLN A 151 2.69 -6.15 20.04
CA GLN A 151 1.65 -5.89 21.06
C GLN A 151 1.98 -6.40 22.47
N ALA A 152 2.84 -7.42 22.59
CA ALA A 152 3.31 -7.92 23.89
C ALA A 152 4.32 -6.99 24.60
N GLN A 153 4.87 -5.99 23.92
CA GLN A 153 5.93 -5.10 24.45
C GLN A 153 5.43 -3.65 24.62
N LYS A 154 4.21 -3.47 25.13
CA LYS A 154 3.63 -2.14 25.43
C LYS A 154 4.44 -1.47 26.56
N ASN A 155 4.85 -0.20 26.35
CA ASN A 155 5.46 0.71 27.34
C ASN A 155 6.99 0.76 27.46
N ILE A 156 7.74 0.55 26.41
CA ILE A 156 9.17 0.84 26.42
C ILE A 156 9.44 2.23 25.84
N ALA A 157 10.09 3.11 26.59
CA ALA A 157 10.54 4.40 26.10
C ALA A 157 11.54 4.18 24.95
N ARG A 158 11.27 4.75 23.80
CA ARG A 158 12.15 4.67 22.63
C ARG A 158 13.32 5.63 22.79
N GLN A 159 14.52 5.18 22.43
CA GLN A 159 15.71 6.02 22.44
C GLN A 159 15.65 7.08 21.30
N TYR A 160 14.98 6.74 20.20
CA TYR A 160 14.80 7.63 19.06
C TYR A 160 13.31 7.77 18.75
N SER A 161 12.86 9.02 18.66
CA SER A 161 11.58 9.37 18.06
C SER A 161 11.88 10.01 16.71
N PHE A 162 11.63 9.30 15.64
CA PHE A 162 11.84 9.81 14.30
C PHE A 162 10.54 9.68 13.50
N GLU A 163 10.06 10.79 12.99
CA GLU A 163 8.85 10.84 12.16
C GLU A 163 9.25 10.97 10.70
N SER A 164 9.25 9.87 9.98
CA SER A 164 9.47 9.86 8.54
C SER A 164 8.34 9.15 7.82
N GLY A 165 7.86 9.74 6.74
CA GLY A 165 6.94 9.08 5.80
C GLY A 165 7.65 8.14 4.82
N SER A 166 8.99 8.10 4.80
CA SER A 166 9.80 7.40 3.80
C SER A 166 10.58 6.23 4.39
N LEU A 167 10.38 5.04 3.83
CA LEU A 167 11.19 3.85 4.15
C LEU A 167 12.65 4.03 3.74
N GLU A 168 12.92 4.69 2.62
CA GLU A 168 14.28 5.02 2.17
C GLU A 168 15.04 5.81 3.22
N THR A 169 14.38 6.81 3.83
CA THR A 169 14.98 7.59 4.91
C THR A 169 15.30 6.74 6.11
N LEU A 170 14.40 5.85 6.54
CA LEU A 170 14.65 4.94 7.66
C LEU A 170 15.81 3.99 7.37
N MET A 171 15.88 3.39 6.19
CA MET A 171 16.98 2.51 5.80
C MET A 171 18.33 3.24 5.83
N ARG A 172 18.40 4.47 5.29
CA ARG A 172 19.63 5.26 5.34
C ARG A 172 20.07 5.66 6.74
N ILE A 173 19.13 5.84 7.66
CA ILE A 173 19.45 6.05 9.07
C ILE A 173 20.02 4.77 9.68
N VAL A 174 19.42 3.59 9.38
CA VAL A 174 19.93 2.29 9.81
C VAL A 174 21.33 2.03 9.28
N ASP A 175 21.63 2.41 8.02
CA ASP A 175 22.95 2.25 7.40
C ASP A 175 24.06 3.02 8.11
N ASN A 176 23.71 4.17 8.70
CA ASN A 176 24.68 5.13 9.26
C ASN A 176 24.62 5.23 10.79
N THR A 177 23.78 4.44 11.45
CA THR A 177 23.62 4.49 12.90
C THR A 177 23.71 3.09 13.48
N PRO A 178 24.65 2.82 14.39
CA PRO A 178 24.81 1.51 15.03
C PRO A 178 23.55 1.05 15.76
N ASN A 179 23.36 -0.27 15.81
CA ASN A 179 22.31 -0.94 16.59
C ASN A 179 20.87 -0.58 16.22
N LEU A 180 20.61 -0.01 15.04
CA LEU A 180 19.26 0.27 14.60
C LEU A 180 18.70 -0.83 13.69
N ILE A 181 17.37 -0.92 13.71
CA ILE A 181 16.58 -1.85 12.91
C ILE A 181 15.34 -1.11 12.38
N THR A 182 14.90 -1.45 11.19
CA THR A 182 13.56 -1.12 10.71
C THR A 182 12.92 -2.33 10.05
N ILE A 183 11.60 -2.33 9.91
CA ILE A 183 10.87 -3.38 9.19
C ILE A 183 10.53 -2.87 7.81
N ILE A 184 10.84 -3.67 6.81
CA ILE A 184 10.62 -3.36 5.40
C ILE A 184 9.75 -4.46 4.75
N PRO A 185 8.90 -4.08 3.79
CA PRO A 185 8.19 -5.03 2.95
C PRO A 185 9.12 -5.76 1.97
N GLU A 186 8.70 -6.94 1.50
CA GLU A 186 9.42 -7.73 0.49
C GLU A 186 9.67 -6.95 -0.79
N MET A 187 8.68 -6.20 -1.25
CA MET A 187 8.84 -5.32 -2.41
C MET A 187 10.01 -4.34 -2.28
N VAL A 188 10.29 -3.87 -1.07
CA VAL A 188 11.44 -2.99 -0.80
C VAL A 188 12.73 -3.80 -0.79
N ALA A 189 12.70 -4.99 -0.18
CA ALA A 189 13.86 -5.87 -0.07
C ALA A 189 14.41 -6.28 -1.45
N ASP A 190 13.56 -6.42 -2.46
CA ASP A 190 13.95 -6.76 -3.84
C ASP A 190 14.81 -5.66 -4.51
N TYR A 191 14.69 -4.42 -4.08
CA TYR A 191 15.45 -3.27 -4.61
C TYR A 191 16.71 -2.93 -3.83
N ILE A 192 17.02 -3.69 -2.78
CA ILE A 192 18.24 -3.49 -2.01
C ILE A 192 19.44 -4.02 -2.79
N ASP A 193 20.44 -3.17 -2.95
CA ASP A 193 21.68 -3.50 -3.65
C ASP A 193 22.46 -4.64 -2.94
N GLU A 194 23.40 -5.25 -3.65
CA GLU A 194 24.18 -6.39 -3.14
C GLU A 194 24.99 -6.03 -1.88
N LYS A 195 25.46 -4.81 -1.77
CA LYS A 195 26.23 -4.35 -0.61
C LYS A 195 25.41 -4.37 0.69
N HIS A 196 24.15 -3.96 0.61
CA HIS A 196 23.24 -3.86 1.75
C HIS A 196 22.36 -5.11 1.93
N ARG A 197 22.35 -6.04 0.97
CA ARG A 197 21.59 -7.28 1.06
C ARG A 197 21.86 -8.11 2.32
N PRO A 198 23.10 -8.20 2.86
CA PRO A 198 23.36 -8.87 4.13
C PRO A 198 22.62 -8.28 5.34
N GLN A 199 22.12 -7.04 5.26
CA GLN A 199 21.34 -6.38 6.31
C GLN A 199 19.87 -6.83 6.32
N VAL A 200 19.38 -7.40 5.22
CA VAL A 200 18.00 -7.92 5.10
C VAL A 200 17.90 -9.28 5.77
N LYS A 201 17.00 -9.41 6.75
CA LYS A 201 16.80 -10.63 7.54
C LYS A 201 15.36 -11.11 7.46
N THR A 202 15.21 -12.40 7.23
CA THR A 202 13.90 -13.04 7.26
C THR A 202 13.35 -13.06 8.69
N LEU A 203 12.08 -12.72 8.85
CA LEU A 203 11.36 -12.88 10.11
C LEU A 203 10.89 -14.34 10.23
N ALA A 204 11.31 -15.03 11.32
CA ALA A 204 11.00 -16.45 11.52
C ALA A 204 9.54 -16.66 11.96
N LYS A 205 8.99 -17.82 11.58
CA LYS A 205 7.68 -18.43 11.89
C LYS A 205 6.49 -17.48 12.07
N GLY A 206 5.54 -17.59 11.16
CA GLY A 206 4.32 -16.78 11.16
C GLY A 206 4.64 -15.37 10.67
N ALA A 207 5.67 -15.27 9.84
CA ALA A 207 6.17 -14.03 9.26
C ALA A 207 5.00 -13.14 8.92
N ALA A 208 4.92 -12.03 9.63
CA ALA A 208 3.97 -11.01 9.37
C ALA A 208 4.07 -10.60 7.92
N SER A 209 2.94 -10.47 7.32
CA SER A 209 2.78 -10.01 5.95
C SER A 209 1.57 -9.12 5.89
N ARG A 210 1.50 -8.30 4.87
CA ARG A 210 0.33 -7.49 4.59
C ARG A 210 -0.30 -7.93 3.27
N LYS A 211 -1.60 -7.89 3.21
CA LYS A 211 -2.32 -8.06 1.95
C LYS A 211 -2.32 -6.73 1.23
N ILE A 212 -1.85 -6.72 0.00
CA ILE A 212 -2.01 -5.57 -0.88
C ILE A 212 -3.27 -5.78 -1.69
N THR A 213 -4.14 -4.78 -1.66
CA THR A 213 -5.47 -4.83 -2.26
C THR A 213 -5.67 -3.69 -3.26
N ILE A 214 -6.55 -3.93 -4.21
CA ILE A 214 -7.20 -2.85 -4.96
C ILE A 214 -8.51 -2.53 -4.25
N ALA A 215 -8.69 -1.27 -3.90
CA ALA A 215 -9.87 -0.75 -3.24
C ALA A 215 -10.67 0.15 -4.18
N VAL A 216 -11.99 -0.07 -4.26
CA VAL A 216 -12.92 0.71 -5.06
C VAL A 216 -14.21 0.94 -4.27
N ARG A 217 -14.97 1.99 -4.59
CA ARG A 217 -16.33 2.10 -4.06
C ARG A 217 -17.20 0.93 -4.51
N ARG A 218 -18.10 0.44 -3.66
CA ARG A 218 -19.02 -0.65 -4.00
C ARG A 218 -19.95 -0.29 -5.18
N THR A 219 -20.24 0.98 -5.36
CA THR A 219 -21.08 1.52 -6.43
C THR A 219 -20.32 1.80 -7.73
N TYR A 220 -19.00 1.55 -7.75
CA TYR A 220 -18.16 1.82 -8.92
C TYR A 220 -18.51 0.90 -10.10
N VAL A 221 -18.68 1.49 -11.28
CA VAL A 221 -19.31 0.84 -12.45
C VAL A 221 -18.31 0.39 -13.50
N LYS A 222 -17.13 1.05 -13.61
CA LYS A 222 -16.08 0.76 -14.64
C LYS A 222 -15.31 -0.52 -14.35
N ARG A 223 -15.97 -1.66 -14.38
CA ARG A 223 -15.35 -2.94 -14.02
C ARG A 223 -14.22 -3.33 -14.95
N SER A 224 -14.39 -3.18 -16.26
CA SER A 224 -13.38 -3.49 -17.28
C SER A 224 -12.08 -2.72 -17.07
N LEU A 225 -12.17 -1.45 -16.65
CA LEU A 225 -11.01 -0.61 -16.36
C LEU A 225 -10.25 -1.08 -15.13
N ILE A 226 -10.98 -1.45 -14.05
CA ILE A 226 -10.40 -2.01 -12.85
C ILE A 226 -9.79 -3.38 -13.08
N ASP A 227 -10.44 -4.22 -13.88
CA ASP A 227 -9.93 -5.56 -14.21
C ASP A 227 -8.63 -5.45 -15.03
N ALA A 228 -8.54 -4.52 -15.97
CA ALA A 228 -7.33 -4.25 -16.74
C ALA A 228 -6.18 -3.73 -15.85
N LEU A 229 -6.48 -2.82 -14.91
CA LEU A 229 -5.50 -2.36 -13.91
C LEU A 229 -5.01 -3.51 -13.05
N LYS A 230 -5.94 -4.30 -12.50
CA LYS A 230 -5.65 -5.45 -11.66
C LYS A 230 -4.77 -6.47 -12.37
N GLU A 231 -5.09 -6.81 -13.62
CA GLU A 231 -4.28 -7.71 -14.44
C GLU A 231 -2.86 -7.18 -14.61
N SER A 232 -2.69 -5.91 -14.98
CA SER A 232 -1.37 -5.32 -15.18
C SER A 232 -0.54 -5.30 -13.89
N VAL A 233 -1.17 -5.03 -12.73
CA VAL A 233 -0.50 -5.08 -11.43
C VAL A 233 -0.11 -6.51 -11.05
N MET A 234 -1.02 -7.48 -11.21
CA MET A 234 -0.75 -8.88 -10.83
C MET A 234 0.32 -9.52 -11.69
N ASN A 235 0.44 -9.15 -12.97
CA ASN A 235 1.47 -9.66 -13.87
C ASN A 235 2.89 -9.27 -13.42
N VAL A 236 3.05 -8.10 -12.80
CA VAL A 236 4.37 -7.63 -12.34
C VAL A 236 4.65 -7.98 -10.88
N ALA A 237 3.63 -8.21 -10.07
CA ALA A 237 3.80 -8.59 -8.67
C ALA A 237 4.25 -10.06 -8.49
N ARG A 238 4.08 -10.91 -9.52
CA ARG A 238 4.44 -12.34 -9.51
C ARG A 238 5.83 -12.63 -10.09
N ASN A 239 6.44 -11.64 -10.71
CA ASN A 239 7.80 -11.72 -11.30
C ASN A 239 8.78 -10.91 -10.43
#